data_beb39ab8ae5c7afe197edfc5b20afc9d
#
_entry.id   beb39ab8ae5c7afe197edfc5b20afc9d
#
_cell.length_a   1.000
_cell.length_b   1.000
_cell.length_c   1.000
_cell.angle_alpha   90.00
_cell.angle_beta   90.00
_cell.angle_gamma   90.00
#
_symmetry.space_group_name_H-M   'P 1'
#
loop_
_entity.id
_entity.type
_entity.pdbx_description
1 polymer ?
#
loop_
_entity_poly.entity_id
_entity_poly.type
_entity_poly.pdbx_seq_one_letter_code
_entity_poly.pdbx_strand_id
1 'polypeptide(L)'
;EMMRTSITSHRGCGGGCSFCSLALHQGRRISSRSEQSILAEARLLGQQNVARGKGPVAISDVGGPTANMWQGHCALDSRTAQDDDMSKPRVKSACRRTSCCFPSVCKSFITPQRKHVELLRKVAALPEVKQARVASGVRADLALRDAEALAAYTGEFTGGQLKVAPEHCAPSVLELMRKPSLDVFEAFLESFVRQSRAAGREQYVVPYLMSGFPGCTDEDMRTLSHWLRQRHWNPQQTQCFIPTPGTIATAMFYCGRDELGEQIYVARTDAQRMRQHYILMPAMEDGDAPRRPGVRPSTRPGTHGDARKPDGTRPDKTGKPQDRPRPSRGPQAQRDDRPARREDNDRGAAHGRSGRGESPQRDKDSRSGSDDRSSDSNGKRGDGRRGGRRA
;
A
#
# COMPACT_ATOMS: atom_id res chain seq x y z
N GLU A 1 -9.66 7.42 15.07
CA GLU A 1 -8.56 7.89 15.96
C GLU A 1 -7.15 7.58 15.43
N MET A 2 -6.91 6.41 14.85
CA MET A 2 -5.59 6.01 14.29
C MET A 2 -5.01 7.02 13.27
N MET A 3 -5.83 7.61 12.41
CA MET A 3 -5.35 8.56 11.39
C MET A 3 -4.83 9.88 11.96
N ARG A 4 -5.27 10.27 13.15
CA ARG A 4 -4.85 11.55 13.78
C ARG A 4 -3.41 11.58 14.26
N THR A 5 -2.83 10.42 14.49
CA THR A 5 -1.47 10.26 15.01
C THR A 5 -0.58 9.49 14.05
N SER A 6 -0.95 9.44 12.77
CA SER A 6 -0.14 8.87 11.70
C SER A 6 0.69 9.95 11.03
N ILE A 7 1.98 9.69 10.87
CA ILE A 7 2.95 10.58 10.25
C ILE A 7 3.38 10.01 8.91
N THR A 8 3.13 10.75 7.84
CA THR A 8 3.63 10.38 6.51
C THR A 8 5.12 10.65 6.43
N SER A 9 5.94 9.60 6.31
CA SER A 9 7.40 9.72 6.20
C SER A 9 7.87 9.93 4.75
N HIS A 10 7.13 9.41 3.78
CA HIS A 10 7.46 9.50 2.36
C HIS A 10 6.24 9.32 1.47
N ARG A 11 6.38 9.71 0.22
CA ARG A 11 5.43 9.47 -0.88
C ARG A 11 6.13 8.71 -2.00
N GLY A 12 5.35 8.11 -2.90
CA GLY A 12 5.86 7.27 -3.97
C GLY A 12 6.06 5.82 -3.56
N CYS A 13 6.07 4.92 -4.55
CA CYS A 13 6.21 3.48 -4.32
C CYS A 13 6.92 2.80 -5.49
N GLY A 14 8.02 2.10 -5.22
CA GLY A 14 8.75 1.29 -6.18
C GLY A 14 8.10 -0.06 -6.51
N GLY A 15 6.98 -0.40 -5.85
CA GLY A 15 6.33 -1.71 -5.95
C GLY A 15 5.77 -2.04 -7.32
N GLY A 16 5.09 -1.09 -7.95
CA GLY A 16 4.55 -1.24 -9.31
C GLY A 16 3.46 -2.29 -9.47
N CYS A 17 2.72 -2.60 -8.40
CA CYS A 17 1.56 -3.50 -8.46
C CYS A 17 0.56 -3.03 -9.53
N SER A 18 0.06 -3.95 -10.34
CA SER A 18 -0.74 -3.63 -11.54
C SER A 18 -2.08 -2.97 -11.24
N PHE A 19 -2.61 -3.14 -10.02
CA PHE A 19 -3.89 -2.59 -9.57
C PHE A 19 -3.78 -1.29 -8.78
N CYS A 20 -2.57 -0.88 -8.37
CA CYS A 20 -2.39 0.19 -7.41
C CYS A 20 -2.13 1.54 -8.08
N SER A 21 -2.97 2.54 -7.77
CA SER A 21 -2.80 3.90 -8.31
C SER A 21 -1.76 4.75 -7.56
N LEU A 22 -1.22 4.30 -6.44
CA LEU A 22 -0.27 5.09 -5.65
C LEU A 22 0.96 5.51 -6.46
N ALA A 23 1.54 4.59 -7.25
CA ALA A 23 2.67 4.91 -8.10
C ALA A 23 2.30 5.83 -9.28
N LEU A 24 1.03 5.86 -9.69
CA LEU A 24 0.56 6.73 -10.76
C LEU A 24 0.49 8.18 -10.33
N HIS A 25 -0.09 8.47 -9.16
CA HIS A 25 -0.27 9.84 -8.71
C HIS A 25 0.79 10.36 -7.72
N GLN A 26 1.48 9.47 -6.98
CA GLN A 26 2.61 9.86 -6.12
C GLN A 26 3.97 9.67 -6.79
N GLY A 27 4.01 8.94 -7.91
CA GLY A 27 5.22 8.57 -8.61
C GLY A 27 5.86 7.27 -8.11
N ARG A 28 6.73 6.72 -8.95
CA ARG A 28 7.51 5.50 -8.66
C ARG A 28 8.77 5.79 -7.83
N ARG A 29 9.22 7.04 -7.83
CA ARG A 29 10.35 7.49 -7.02
C ARG A 29 9.87 7.80 -5.62
N ILE A 30 10.70 7.44 -4.65
CA ILE A 30 10.40 7.73 -3.25
C ILE A 30 10.85 9.17 -2.96
N SER A 31 9.88 9.99 -2.56
CA SER A 31 10.13 11.33 -2.05
C SER A 31 9.97 11.29 -0.53
N SER A 32 11.08 11.35 0.18
CA SER A 32 11.13 11.21 1.63
C SER A 32 11.24 12.54 2.32
N ARG A 33 10.53 12.68 3.43
CA ARG A 33 10.72 13.81 4.33
C ARG A 33 12.01 13.65 5.11
N SER A 34 12.60 14.75 5.51
CA SER A 34 13.77 14.75 6.41
C SER A 34 13.40 14.20 7.78
N GLU A 35 14.37 13.61 8.47
CA GLU A 35 14.24 13.16 9.85
C GLU A 35 13.75 14.28 10.76
N GLN A 36 14.34 15.48 10.65
CA GLN A 36 13.97 16.65 11.43
C GLN A 36 12.49 17.03 11.27
N SER A 37 11.98 17.00 10.03
CA SER A 37 10.57 17.29 9.75
C SER A 37 9.63 16.28 10.42
N ILE A 38 9.99 14.99 10.41
CA ILE A 38 9.19 13.92 11.05
C ILE A 38 9.21 14.05 12.57
N LEU A 39 10.39 14.31 13.16
CA LEU A 39 10.54 14.52 14.60
C LEU A 39 9.79 15.78 15.08
N ALA A 40 9.82 16.86 14.30
CA ALA A 40 9.08 18.08 14.62
C ALA A 40 7.57 17.83 14.66
N GLU A 41 7.02 17.07 13.68
CA GLU A 41 5.61 16.72 13.67
C GLU A 41 5.24 15.79 14.83
N ALA A 42 6.08 14.80 15.16
CA ALA A 42 5.86 13.93 16.30
C ALA A 42 5.79 14.70 17.61
N ARG A 43 6.70 15.68 17.83
CA ARG A 43 6.66 16.59 18.99
C ARG A 43 5.37 17.40 19.01
N LEU A 44 5.00 18.00 17.88
CA LEU A 44 3.79 18.82 17.79
C LEU A 44 2.54 18.00 18.15
N LEU A 45 2.41 16.77 17.62
CA LEU A 45 1.31 15.87 17.95
C LEU A 45 1.28 15.53 19.44
N GLY A 46 2.45 15.28 20.04
CA GLY A 46 2.60 15.03 21.48
C GLY A 46 2.19 16.22 22.31
N GLN A 47 2.70 17.42 22.02
CA GLN A 47 2.35 18.66 22.70
C GLN A 47 0.85 18.95 22.65
N GLN A 48 0.24 18.77 21.47
CA GLN A 48 -1.21 18.92 21.31
C GLN A 48 -2.01 17.91 22.13
N ASN A 49 -1.49 16.67 22.27
CA ASN A 49 -2.15 15.65 23.09
C ASN A 49 -2.06 15.96 24.58
N VAL A 50 -0.90 16.41 25.04
CA VAL A 50 -0.67 16.87 26.43
C VAL A 50 -1.54 18.09 26.74
N ALA A 51 -1.61 19.08 25.87
CA ALA A 51 -2.47 20.26 26.03
C ALA A 51 -3.95 19.93 26.16
N ARG A 52 -4.37 18.77 25.63
CA ARG A 52 -5.74 18.22 25.78
C ARG A 52 -5.92 17.37 27.05
N GLY A 53 -4.93 17.34 27.95
CA GLY A 53 -4.97 16.54 29.18
C GLY A 53 -4.81 15.03 28.99
N LYS A 54 -4.34 14.56 27.80
CA LYS A 54 -4.25 13.13 27.47
C LYS A 54 -2.86 12.51 27.66
N GLY A 55 -1.86 13.28 28.15
CA GLY A 55 -0.49 12.81 28.32
C GLY A 55 0.25 12.56 27.00
N PRO A 56 1.39 11.82 27.02
CA PRO A 56 2.17 11.52 25.82
C PRO A 56 1.38 10.76 24.76
N VAL A 57 1.62 11.10 23.49
CA VAL A 57 0.87 10.56 22.36
C VAL A 57 1.39 9.19 21.91
N ALA A 58 0.50 8.27 21.54
CA ALA A 58 0.85 7.09 20.76
C ALA A 58 0.85 7.44 19.27
N ILE A 59 2.03 7.46 18.65
CA ILE A 59 2.16 7.58 17.19
C ILE A 59 1.76 6.24 16.57
N SER A 60 0.63 6.24 15.88
CA SER A 60 0.04 5.02 15.32
C SER A 60 0.78 4.50 14.10
N ASP A 61 1.44 5.37 13.35
CA ASP A 61 2.20 5.03 12.16
C ASP A 61 3.25 6.10 11.84
N VAL A 62 4.44 5.66 11.45
CA VAL A 62 5.43 6.49 10.75
C VAL A 62 5.75 5.76 9.45
N GLY A 63 5.05 6.12 8.38
CA GLY A 63 5.10 5.32 7.16
C GLY A 63 4.71 6.07 5.90
N GLY A 64 4.28 5.31 4.91
CA GLY A 64 3.90 5.78 3.59
C GLY A 64 3.12 4.69 2.85
N PRO A 65 3.24 4.55 1.53
CA PRO A 65 2.62 3.43 0.81
C PRO A 65 3.04 2.05 1.34
N THR A 66 4.24 1.94 1.89
CA THR A 66 4.76 0.87 2.73
C THR A 66 5.92 1.41 3.56
N ALA A 67 5.95 1.13 4.85
CA ALA A 67 6.88 1.80 5.78
C ALA A 67 8.36 1.62 5.41
N ASN A 68 8.73 0.44 4.93
CA ASN A 68 10.13 0.09 4.67
C ASN A 68 10.68 0.60 3.32
N MET A 69 10.11 1.71 2.81
CA MET A 69 10.64 2.42 1.63
C MET A 69 11.13 3.85 1.95
N TRP A 70 11.11 4.30 3.19
CA TRP A 70 11.64 5.62 3.54
C TRP A 70 13.12 5.76 3.14
N GLN A 71 13.47 6.87 2.51
CA GLN A 71 14.77 7.11 1.86
C GLN A 71 15.15 6.10 0.76
N GLY A 72 14.16 5.34 0.27
CA GLY A 72 14.38 4.45 -0.86
C GLY A 72 14.77 5.23 -2.12
N HIS A 73 15.77 4.74 -2.84
CA HIS A 73 16.27 5.40 -4.06
C HIS A 73 16.87 4.37 -5.04
N CYS A 74 17.06 4.81 -6.27
CA CYS A 74 17.77 4.03 -7.27
C CYS A 74 19.24 4.42 -7.29
N ALA A 75 20.17 3.48 -7.13
CA ALA A 75 21.60 3.74 -7.21
C ALA A 75 22.07 4.26 -8.59
N LEU A 76 21.23 4.07 -9.63
CA LEU A 76 21.50 4.62 -10.97
C LEU A 76 20.95 6.05 -11.14
N ASP A 77 20.27 6.60 -10.13
CA ASP A 77 19.78 7.96 -10.14
C ASP A 77 20.87 8.85 -9.55
N SER A 78 21.40 9.76 -10.34
CA SER A 78 22.51 10.65 -9.93
C SER A 78 22.15 11.64 -8.82
N ARG A 79 20.86 11.69 -8.43
CA ARG A 79 20.39 12.45 -7.27
C ARG A 79 20.23 11.54 -6.07
N THR A 80 21.03 11.78 -5.05
CA THR A 80 20.77 11.26 -3.72
C THR A 80 19.59 12.03 -3.10
N ALA A 81 18.94 11.45 -2.11
CA ALA A 81 17.86 12.10 -1.36
C ALA A 81 18.31 13.41 -0.65
N GLN A 82 19.57 13.76 -0.73
CA GLN A 82 20.19 14.94 -0.13
C GLN A 82 20.42 16.07 -1.14
N ASP A 83 20.28 15.81 -2.46
CA ASP A 83 20.37 16.84 -3.48
C ASP A 83 19.00 17.53 -3.65
N ASP A 84 18.70 18.48 -2.78
CA ASP A 84 17.48 19.32 -2.85
C ASP A 84 17.55 20.38 -3.97
N ASP A 85 18.64 20.40 -4.76
CA ASP A 85 18.80 21.32 -5.86
C ASP A 85 17.89 20.95 -7.03
N MET A 86 16.69 21.53 -7.03
CA MET A 86 15.69 21.36 -8.08
C MET A 86 16.11 21.94 -9.43
N SER A 87 17.20 22.75 -9.48
CA SER A 87 17.69 23.40 -10.71
C SER A 87 18.49 22.45 -11.59
N LYS A 88 19.04 21.36 -11.03
CA LYS A 88 19.82 20.39 -11.81
C LYS A 88 18.90 19.48 -12.64
N PRO A 89 19.13 19.35 -13.95
CA PRO A 89 18.34 18.45 -14.78
C PRO A 89 18.43 17.03 -14.24
N ARG A 90 17.28 16.39 -14.07
CA ARG A 90 17.21 14.97 -13.70
C ARG A 90 17.82 14.16 -14.83
N VAL A 91 18.98 13.57 -14.63
CA VAL A 91 19.47 12.54 -15.55
C VAL A 91 18.43 11.43 -15.52
N LYS A 92 17.71 11.27 -16.63
CA LYS A 92 16.78 10.15 -16.80
C LYS A 92 17.64 8.89 -16.68
N SER A 93 17.47 8.12 -15.60
CA SER A 93 18.12 6.84 -15.50
C SER A 93 17.70 6.03 -16.74
N ALA A 94 18.64 5.38 -17.39
CA ALA A 94 18.38 4.51 -18.55
C ALA A 94 17.54 3.27 -18.18
N CYS A 95 17.00 3.23 -16.97
CA CYS A 95 16.20 2.13 -16.44
C CYS A 95 14.86 2.01 -17.18
N ARG A 96 14.65 0.87 -17.84
CA ARG A 96 13.41 0.52 -18.54
C ARG A 96 12.44 -0.33 -17.69
N ARG A 97 12.79 -0.66 -16.44
CA ARG A 97 11.91 -1.47 -15.57
C ARG A 97 10.63 -0.74 -15.25
N THR A 98 9.51 -1.44 -15.31
CA THR A 98 8.19 -0.94 -14.91
C THR A 98 8.00 -0.95 -13.39
N SER A 99 8.75 -1.80 -12.67
CA SER A 99 8.73 -1.95 -11.21
C SER A 99 10.15 -2.11 -10.66
N CYS A 100 10.42 -1.56 -9.48
CA CYS A 100 11.67 -1.81 -8.76
C CYS A 100 11.61 -3.11 -7.93
N CYS A 101 10.41 -3.68 -7.75
CA CYS A 101 10.20 -4.85 -6.90
C CYS A 101 9.66 -6.08 -7.65
N PHE A 102 9.35 -5.96 -8.96
CA PHE A 102 8.82 -7.08 -9.74
C PHE A 102 9.60 -7.26 -11.06
N PRO A 103 9.84 -8.51 -11.52
CA PRO A 103 9.50 -9.80 -10.89
C PRO A 103 10.33 -10.11 -9.63
N SER A 104 11.42 -9.43 -9.45
CA SER A 104 12.28 -9.47 -8.25
C SER A 104 12.76 -8.08 -7.90
N VAL A 105 13.14 -7.87 -6.63
CA VAL A 105 13.68 -6.59 -6.18
C VAL A 105 14.96 -6.25 -6.96
N CYS A 106 14.93 -5.09 -7.63
CA CYS A 106 16.07 -4.60 -8.43
C CYS A 106 17.31 -4.41 -7.56
N LYS A 107 18.47 -4.87 -8.03
CA LYS A 107 19.75 -4.72 -7.32
C LYS A 107 20.12 -3.26 -7.08
N SER A 108 19.71 -2.36 -8.00
CA SER A 108 19.94 -0.91 -7.87
C SER A 108 18.90 -0.20 -7.01
N PHE A 109 17.85 -0.87 -6.55
CA PHE A 109 16.86 -0.28 -5.65
C PHE A 109 17.32 -0.43 -4.20
N ILE A 110 17.79 0.65 -3.63
CA ILE A 110 18.30 0.71 -2.27
C ILE A 110 17.19 1.16 -1.33
N THR A 111 16.96 0.41 -0.28
CA THR A 111 15.99 0.72 0.79
C THR A 111 16.73 0.63 2.13
N PRO A 112 17.15 1.77 2.72
CA PRO A 112 17.95 1.78 3.95
C PRO A 112 17.06 1.55 5.18
N GLN A 113 16.55 0.33 5.35
CA GLN A 113 15.55 0.00 6.38
C GLN A 113 16.06 0.27 7.80
N ARG A 114 17.36 0.06 8.08
CA ARG A 114 17.96 0.37 9.40
C ARG A 114 17.87 1.85 9.74
N LYS A 115 18.05 2.76 8.76
CA LYS A 115 17.83 4.19 8.98
C LYS A 115 16.37 4.51 9.36
N HIS A 116 15.42 3.78 8.78
CA HIS A 116 14.02 3.94 9.17
C HIS A 116 13.77 3.42 10.59
N VAL A 117 14.38 2.32 10.98
CA VAL A 117 14.34 1.80 12.37
C VAL A 117 14.94 2.82 13.35
N GLU A 118 16.09 3.43 13.01
CA GLU A 118 16.70 4.49 13.82
C GLU A 118 15.77 5.70 13.97
N LEU A 119 15.12 6.13 12.88
CA LEU A 119 14.11 7.20 12.92
C LEU A 119 12.97 6.83 13.87
N LEU A 120 12.43 5.61 13.77
CA LEU A 120 11.35 5.14 14.65
C LEU A 120 11.77 5.15 16.12
N ARG A 121 13.01 4.75 16.43
CA ARG A 121 13.58 4.80 17.78
C ARG A 121 13.69 6.23 18.27
N LYS A 122 14.15 7.17 17.42
CA LYS A 122 14.21 8.59 17.75
C LYS A 122 12.82 9.19 18.02
N VAL A 123 11.81 8.80 17.22
CA VAL A 123 10.42 9.22 17.47
C VAL A 123 9.91 8.66 18.80
N ALA A 124 10.17 7.38 19.08
CA ALA A 124 9.74 6.72 20.32
C ALA A 124 10.45 7.27 21.58
N ALA A 125 11.64 7.84 21.42
CA ALA A 125 12.43 8.45 22.51
C ALA A 125 12.02 9.90 22.85
N LEU A 126 11.10 10.51 22.10
CA LEU A 126 10.62 11.86 22.40
C LEU A 126 9.79 11.85 23.70
N PRO A 127 10.00 12.79 24.63
CA PRO A 127 9.25 12.83 25.91
C PRO A 127 7.74 12.92 25.72
N GLU A 128 7.30 13.56 24.62
CA GLU A 128 5.89 13.74 24.29
C GLU A 128 5.27 12.50 23.62
N VAL A 129 6.06 11.45 23.34
CA VAL A 129 5.63 10.25 22.64
C VAL A 129 5.67 9.05 23.58
N LYS A 130 4.53 8.40 23.76
CA LYS A 130 4.39 7.18 24.55
C LYS A 130 4.94 5.95 23.82
N GLN A 131 4.72 5.89 22.52
CA GLN A 131 5.15 4.80 21.64
C GLN A 131 5.06 5.20 20.17
N ALA A 132 5.89 4.62 19.32
CA ALA A 132 5.79 4.69 17.87
C ALA A 132 5.44 3.31 17.30
N ARG A 133 4.65 3.28 16.22
CA ARG A 133 4.21 2.05 15.53
C ARG A 133 4.37 2.17 14.02
N VAL A 134 4.34 1.02 13.36
CA VAL A 134 4.26 0.88 11.91
C VAL A 134 2.95 0.19 11.59
N ALA A 135 1.93 0.98 11.19
CA ALA A 135 0.60 0.49 10.84
C ALA A 135 0.35 0.44 9.32
N SER A 136 1.10 1.21 8.53
CA SER A 136 1.07 1.17 7.06
C SER A 136 1.61 -0.16 6.49
N GLY A 137 2.12 -1.03 7.34
CA GLY A 137 2.66 -2.32 6.96
C GLY A 137 4.06 -2.24 6.36
N VAL A 138 4.63 -3.40 6.14
CA VAL A 138 5.93 -3.56 5.49
C VAL A 138 5.79 -4.46 4.26
N ARG A 139 6.59 -4.19 3.26
CA ARG A 139 6.67 -5.03 2.09
C ARG A 139 7.58 -6.22 2.39
N ALA A 140 7.06 -7.43 2.28
CA ALA A 140 7.72 -8.67 2.70
C ALA A 140 9.06 -8.92 1.99
N ASP A 141 9.09 -8.75 0.66
CA ASP A 141 10.28 -8.94 -0.17
C ASP A 141 11.43 -7.97 0.18
N LEU A 142 11.11 -6.77 0.64
CA LEU A 142 12.11 -5.82 1.14
C LEU A 142 12.51 -6.15 2.57
N ALA A 143 11.57 -6.51 3.44
CA ALA A 143 11.83 -6.80 4.84
C ALA A 143 12.78 -8.00 5.02
N LEU A 144 12.64 -9.04 4.19
CA LEU A 144 13.52 -10.21 4.19
C LEU A 144 14.98 -9.89 3.81
N ARG A 145 15.26 -8.74 3.21
CA ARG A 145 16.64 -8.34 2.84
C ARG A 145 17.45 -7.78 3.99
N ASP A 146 16.80 -7.47 5.13
CA ASP A 146 17.47 -6.94 6.33
C ASP A 146 16.85 -7.56 7.58
N ALA A 147 17.46 -8.63 8.07
CA ALA A 147 16.97 -9.39 9.22
C ALA A 147 16.92 -8.56 10.51
N GLU A 148 17.85 -7.61 10.72
CA GLU A 148 17.85 -6.74 11.90
C GLU A 148 16.72 -5.72 11.84
N ALA A 149 16.48 -5.13 10.67
CA ALA A 149 15.35 -4.23 10.49
C ALA A 149 14.01 -4.96 10.66
N LEU A 150 13.89 -6.19 10.13
CA LEU A 150 12.71 -7.03 10.31
C LEU A 150 12.47 -7.36 11.79
N ALA A 151 13.53 -7.70 12.52
CA ALA A 151 13.44 -7.96 13.96
C ALA A 151 12.93 -6.72 14.73
N ALA A 152 13.43 -5.53 14.39
CA ALA A 152 12.99 -4.29 14.99
C ALA A 152 11.54 -3.94 14.62
N TYR A 153 11.15 -4.05 13.35
CA TYR A 153 9.75 -3.85 12.95
C TYR A 153 8.81 -4.77 13.72
N THR A 154 9.17 -6.03 13.88
CA THR A 154 8.36 -7.00 14.63
C THR A 154 8.39 -6.71 16.12
N GLY A 155 9.56 -6.69 16.73
CA GLY A 155 9.73 -6.64 18.18
C GLY A 155 9.44 -5.28 18.80
N GLU A 156 9.81 -4.17 18.14
CA GLU A 156 9.72 -2.84 18.72
C GLU A 156 8.48 -2.06 18.23
N PHE A 157 8.18 -2.13 16.92
CA PHE A 157 7.23 -1.21 16.28
C PHE A 157 5.92 -1.85 15.82
N THR A 158 5.76 -3.15 15.92
CA THR A 158 4.46 -3.82 15.75
C THR A 158 3.74 -3.89 17.10
N GLY A 159 2.46 -3.55 17.10
CA GLY A 159 1.58 -3.77 18.25
C GLY A 159 1.20 -5.25 18.36
N GLY A 160 -0.10 -5.57 18.48
CA GLY A 160 -0.57 -6.96 18.43
C GLY A 160 -0.71 -7.49 16.99
N GLN A 161 -0.76 -6.62 15.98
CA GLN A 161 -1.03 -7.01 14.59
C GLN A 161 -0.16 -6.23 13.62
N LEU A 162 0.39 -6.94 12.62
CA LEU A 162 1.08 -6.37 11.47
C LEU A 162 0.28 -6.69 10.21
N LYS A 163 -0.06 -5.64 9.45
CA LYS A 163 -0.74 -5.77 8.17
C LYS A 163 0.27 -6.05 7.06
N VAL A 164 0.04 -7.09 6.30
CA VAL A 164 0.86 -7.45 5.14
C VAL A 164 -0.05 -7.84 3.99
N ALA A 165 0.29 -7.45 2.80
CA ALA A 165 -0.55 -7.58 1.62
C ALA A 165 0.01 -8.63 0.64
N PRO A 166 -0.17 -9.95 0.86
CA PRO A 166 0.12 -10.95 -0.17
C PRO A 166 -0.84 -10.84 -1.35
N GLU A 167 -2.07 -10.40 -1.13
CA GLU A 167 -3.21 -10.26 -2.03
C GLU A 167 -3.81 -11.58 -2.50
N HIS A 168 -3.00 -12.57 -2.86
CA HIS A 168 -3.40 -13.90 -3.33
C HIS A 168 -2.31 -14.95 -3.02
N CYS A 169 -2.59 -16.23 -3.33
CA CYS A 169 -1.61 -17.32 -3.25
C CYS A 169 -1.33 -18.00 -4.60
N ALA A 170 -2.24 -17.92 -5.57
CA ALA A 170 -2.07 -18.53 -6.89
C ALA A 170 -0.97 -17.80 -7.68
N PRO A 171 0.05 -18.53 -8.21
CA PRO A 171 1.18 -17.92 -8.91
C PRO A 171 0.77 -17.07 -10.12
N SER A 172 -0.16 -17.56 -10.95
CA SER A 172 -0.68 -16.84 -12.12
C SER A 172 -1.32 -15.50 -11.76
N VAL A 173 -2.09 -15.47 -10.68
CA VAL A 173 -2.75 -14.25 -10.18
C VAL A 173 -1.73 -13.28 -9.60
N LEU A 174 -0.75 -13.79 -8.83
CA LEU A 174 0.33 -12.96 -8.26
C LEU A 174 1.19 -12.31 -9.35
N GLU A 175 1.46 -13.04 -10.43
CA GLU A 175 2.20 -12.53 -11.58
C GLU A 175 1.44 -11.36 -12.25
N LEU A 176 0.17 -11.54 -12.57
CA LEU A 176 -0.70 -10.49 -13.12
C LEU A 176 -0.84 -9.29 -12.17
N MET A 177 -0.85 -9.52 -10.86
CA MET A 177 -0.82 -8.48 -9.83
C MET A 177 0.53 -7.77 -9.70
N ARG A 178 1.61 -8.32 -10.28
CA ARG A 178 2.99 -7.89 -10.09
C ARG A 178 3.39 -7.91 -8.60
N LYS A 179 2.99 -8.98 -7.91
CA LYS A 179 3.33 -9.25 -6.51
C LYS A 179 4.47 -10.27 -6.42
N PRO A 180 5.21 -10.30 -5.31
CA PRO A 180 6.13 -11.40 -5.02
C PRO A 180 5.41 -12.75 -5.00
N SER A 181 6.15 -13.83 -5.25
CA SER A 181 5.62 -15.19 -5.09
C SER A 181 5.18 -15.48 -3.66
N LEU A 182 4.32 -16.48 -3.49
CA LEU A 182 3.83 -16.90 -2.18
C LEU A 182 4.97 -17.29 -1.24
N ASP A 183 6.02 -17.94 -1.74
CA ASP A 183 7.20 -18.37 -0.95
C ASP A 183 7.85 -17.20 -0.21
N VAL A 184 7.89 -16.01 -0.84
CA VAL A 184 8.42 -14.80 -0.20
C VAL A 184 7.54 -14.39 0.99
N PHE A 185 6.23 -14.53 0.85
CA PHE A 185 5.33 -14.23 1.95
C PHE A 185 5.42 -15.27 3.07
N GLU A 186 5.56 -16.55 2.74
CA GLU A 186 5.73 -17.63 3.71
C GLU A 186 7.04 -17.50 4.49
N ALA A 187 8.16 -17.24 3.81
CA ALA A 187 9.44 -16.96 4.46
C ALA A 187 9.36 -15.73 5.39
N PHE A 188 8.58 -14.71 5.00
CA PHE A 188 8.34 -13.56 5.86
C PHE A 188 7.53 -13.98 7.11
N LEU A 189 6.48 -14.78 6.96
CA LEU A 189 5.67 -15.27 8.09
C LEU A 189 6.50 -16.06 9.09
N GLU A 190 7.32 -16.99 8.62
CA GLU A 190 8.22 -17.77 9.47
C GLU A 190 9.18 -16.85 10.25
N SER A 191 9.75 -15.87 9.55
CA SER A 191 10.66 -14.91 10.14
C SER A 191 9.95 -14.05 11.18
N PHE A 192 8.74 -13.56 10.87
CA PHE A 192 7.90 -12.76 11.77
C PHE A 192 7.57 -13.54 13.04
N VAL A 193 7.10 -14.80 12.93
CA VAL A 193 6.76 -15.64 14.08
C VAL A 193 7.98 -15.90 14.94
N ARG A 194 9.13 -16.19 14.35
CA ARG A 194 10.40 -16.39 15.08
C ARG A 194 10.79 -15.13 15.85
N GLN A 195 10.73 -13.95 15.22
CA GLN A 195 11.08 -12.68 15.85
C GLN A 195 10.08 -12.27 16.95
N SER A 196 8.78 -12.50 16.73
CA SER A 196 7.75 -12.24 17.72
C SER A 196 7.97 -13.08 19.00
N ARG A 197 8.25 -14.37 18.83
CA ARG A 197 8.59 -15.28 19.95
C ARG A 197 9.88 -14.86 20.66
N ALA A 198 10.92 -14.50 19.91
CA ALA A 198 12.18 -14.02 20.49
C ALA A 198 11.99 -12.71 21.28
N ALA A 199 11.05 -11.85 20.88
CA ALA A 199 10.68 -10.64 21.62
C ALA A 199 9.73 -10.89 22.80
N GLY A 200 9.31 -12.14 23.08
CA GLY A 200 8.35 -12.49 24.12
C GLY A 200 6.97 -11.88 23.89
N ARG A 201 6.56 -11.69 22.63
CA ARG A 201 5.30 -11.02 22.28
C ARG A 201 4.35 -11.96 21.58
N GLU A 202 3.06 -11.78 21.83
CA GLU A 202 1.98 -12.41 21.11
C GLU A 202 1.52 -11.45 20.01
N GLN A 203 1.92 -11.73 18.77
CA GLN A 203 1.67 -10.88 17.62
C GLN A 203 1.20 -11.72 16.42
N TYR A 204 0.36 -11.11 15.59
CA TYR A 204 -0.27 -11.76 14.45
C TYR A 204 -0.06 -10.97 13.17
N VAL A 205 0.11 -11.68 12.05
CA VAL A 205 0.03 -11.09 10.72
C VAL A 205 -1.43 -11.06 10.29
N VAL A 206 -1.89 -9.92 9.81
CA VAL A 206 -3.21 -9.76 9.19
C VAL A 206 -3.00 -9.65 7.68
N PRO A 207 -3.30 -10.71 6.90
CA PRO A 207 -3.15 -10.68 5.47
C PRO A 207 -4.24 -9.84 4.81
N TYR A 208 -3.85 -8.92 3.93
CA TYR A 208 -4.77 -8.30 2.99
C TYR A 208 -4.88 -9.18 1.75
N LEU A 209 -6.11 -9.50 1.36
CA LEU A 209 -6.45 -10.38 0.25
C LEU A 209 -7.39 -9.69 -0.72
N MET A 210 -7.33 -10.10 -1.99
CA MET A 210 -8.15 -9.54 -3.04
C MET A 210 -8.88 -10.63 -3.82
N SER A 211 -10.20 -10.48 -3.96
CA SER A 211 -11.05 -11.30 -4.82
C SER A 211 -11.44 -10.56 -6.09
N GLY A 212 -11.84 -11.27 -7.14
CA GLY A 212 -12.35 -10.68 -8.37
C GLY A 212 -11.31 -9.96 -9.22
N PHE A 213 -10.02 -10.21 -9.00
CA PHE A 213 -8.95 -9.62 -9.78
C PHE A 213 -8.97 -10.17 -11.24
N PRO A 214 -8.68 -9.35 -12.27
CA PRO A 214 -8.58 -9.85 -13.64
C PRO A 214 -7.56 -10.99 -13.77
N GLY A 215 -7.96 -12.11 -14.33
CA GLY A 215 -7.17 -13.34 -14.41
C GLY A 215 -7.40 -14.32 -13.26
N CYS A 216 -8.09 -13.91 -12.20
CA CYS A 216 -8.42 -14.79 -11.08
C CYS A 216 -9.71 -15.55 -11.36
N THR A 217 -9.61 -16.87 -11.40
CA THR A 217 -10.76 -17.80 -11.56
C THR A 217 -11.36 -18.19 -10.22
N ASP A 218 -12.54 -18.85 -10.25
CA ASP A 218 -13.13 -19.42 -9.03
C ASP A 218 -12.24 -20.53 -8.44
N GLU A 219 -11.47 -21.24 -9.27
CA GLU A 219 -10.52 -22.27 -8.81
C GLU A 219 -9.34 -21.65 -8.06
N ASP A 220 -8.80 -20.54 -8.57
CA ASP A 220 -7.74 -19.79 -7.86
C ASP A 220 -8.25 -19.31 -6.48
N MET A 221 -9.53 -18.88 -6.40
CA MET A 221 -10.14 -18.49 -5.14
C MET A 221 -10.31 -19.68 -4.18
N ARG A 222 -10.65 -20.90 -4.69
CA ARG A 222 -10.69 -22.11 -3.86
C ARG A 222 -9.32 -22.49 -3.35
N THR A 223 -8.30 -22.36 -4.20
CA THR A 223 -6.89 -22.55 -3.81
C THR A 223 -6.51 -21.62 -2.67
N LEU A 224 -6.87 -20.34 -2.77
CA LEU A 224 -6.64 -19.36 -1.69
C LEU A 224 -7.41 -19.71 -0.42
N SER A 225 -8.68 -20.10 -0.55
CA SER A 225 -9.52 -20.54 0.58
C SER A 225 -8.92 -21.76 1.28
N HIS A 226 -8.43 -22.74 0.51
CA HIS A 226 -7.76 -23.92 1.05
C HIS A 226 -6.49 -23.57 1.80
N TRP A 227 -5.63 -22.72 1.23
CA TRP A 227 -4.41 -22.23 1.84
C TRP A 227 -4.68 -21.52 3.19
N LEU A 228 -5.75 -20.72 3.28
CA LEU A 228 -6.16 -20.05 4.51
C LEU A 228 -6.66 -21.04 5.57
N ARG A 229 -7.49 -22.04 5.17
CA ARG A 229 -8.00 -23.07 6.09
C ARG A 229 -6.88 -23.92 6.69
N GLN A 230 -5.87 -24.28 5.91
CA GLN A 230 -4.69 -25.02 6.42
C GLN A 230 -3.97 -24.26 7.53
N ARG A 231 -4.08 -22.93 7.56
CA ARG A 231 -3.48 -22.05 8.57
C ARG A 231 -4.44 -21.62 9.67
N HIS A 232 -5.67 -22.13 9.65
CA HIS A 232 -6.75 -21.71 10.53
C HIS A 232 -6.98 -20.19 10.50
N TRP A 233 -6.77 -19.56 9.32
CA TRP A 233 -6.97 -18.16 9.12
C TRP A 233 -8.38 -17.88 8.61
N ASN A 234 -9.09 -16.99 9.33
CA ASN A 234 -10.35 -16.44 8.89
C ASN A 234 -10.11 -15.00 8.42
N PRO A 235 -10.09 -14.75 7.09
CA PRO A 235 -9.74 -13.45 6.57
C PRO A 235 -10.83 -12.42 6.86
N GLN A 236 -10.48 -11.37 7.61
CA GLN A 236 -11.39 -10.25 7.90
C GLN A 236 -11.15 -9.04 6.97
N GLN A 237 -10.12 -9.07 6.17
CA GLN A 237 -9.64 -7.97 5.33
C GLN A 237 -9.52 -8.43 3.86
N THR A 238 -10.61 -8.94 3.32
CA THR A 238 -10.69 -9.27 1.90
C THR A 238 -11.37 -8.14 1.15
N GLN A 239 -10.71 -7.66 0.10
CA GLN A 239 -11.25 -6.63 -0.79
C GLN A 239 -11.64 -7.26 -2.13
N CYS A 240 -12.80 -6.88 -2.64
CA CYS A 240 -13.13 -7.17 -4.03
C CYS A 240 -12.42 -6.16 -4.93
N PHE A 241 -11.79 -6.63 -6.01
CA PHE A 241 -11.14 -5.75 -6.99
C PHE A 241 -12.11 -4.68 -7.50
N ILE A 242 -11.67 -3.43 -7.46
CA ILE A 242 -12.37 -2.28 -8.03
C ILE A 242 -11.46 -1.67 -9.09
N PRO A 243 -11.92 -1.59 -10.36
CA PRO A 243 -11.15 -0.95 -11.42
C PRO A 243 -10.80 0.49 -11.03
N THR A 244 -9.52 0.77 -10.88
CA THR A 244 -9.01 2.11 -10.55
C THR A 244 -8.42 2.75 -11.81
N PRO A 245 -8.91 3.94 -12.23
CA PRO A 245 -8.46 4.59 -13.46
C PRO A 245 -6.94 4.70 -13.58
N GLY A 246 -6.41 4.45 -14.77
CA GLY A 246 -4.99 4.52 -15.10
C GLY A 246 -4.16 3.31 -14.67
N THR A 247 -4.74 2.32 -13.98
CA THR A 247 -4.02 1.09 -13.61
C THR A 247 -4.07 0.05 -14.73
N ILE A 248 -3.02 -0.77 -14.82
CA ILE A 248 -2.94 -1.87 -15.78
C ILE A 248 -4.06 -2.88 -15.53
N ALA A 249 -4.34 -3.21 -14.27
CA ALA A 249 -5.42 -4.12 -13.91
C ALA A 249 -6.79 -3.62 -14.40
N THR A 250 -7.01 -2.32 -14.45
CA THR A 250 -8.24 -1.75 -15.04
C THR A 250 -8.30 -1.98 -16.54
N ALA A 251 -7.18 -1.81 -17.27
CA ALA A 251 -7.13 -2.15 -18.68
C ALA A 251 -7.39 -3.65 -18.90
N MET A 252 -6.76 -4.52 -18.13
CA MET A 252 -7.00 -5.97 -18.18
C MET A 252 -8.47 -6.31 -17.92
N PHE A 253 -9.10 -5.65 -16.94
CA PHE A 253 -10.52 -5.84 -16.62
C PHE A 253 -11.44 -5.53 -17.81
N TYR A 254 -11.20 -4.42 -18.49
CA TYR A 254 -12.04 -4.02 -19.65
C TYR A 254 -11.71 -4.79 -20.91
N CYS A 255 -10.44 -5.03 -21.20
CA CYS A 255 -10.02 -5.72 -22.43
C CYS A 255 -10.17 -7.25 -22.36
N GLY A 256 -10.14 -7.84 -21.16
CA GLY A 256 -10.11 -9.30 -20.99
C GLY A 256 -8.81 -9.94 -21.47
N ARG A 257 -7.72 -9.14 -21.49
CA ARG A 257 -6.38 -9.56 -21.91
C ARG A 257 -5.35 -9.05 -20.91
N ASP A 258 -4.27 -9.79 -20.78
CA ASP A 258 -3.10 -9.38 -19.99
C ASP A 258 -2.20 -8.39 -20.75
N GLU A 259 -1.04 -8.08 -20.19
CA GLU A 259 -0.07 -7.15 -20.79
C GLU A 259 0.63 -7.72 -22.05
N LEU A 260 0.60 -9.02 -22.25
CA LEU A 260 1.14 -9.70 -23.42
C LEU A 260 0.09 -9.87 -24.52
N GLY A 261 -1.17 -9.53 -24.24
CA GLY A 261 -2.29 -9.68 -25.16
C GLY A 261 -2.99 -11.03 -25.06
N GLU A 262 -2.58 -11.90 -24.12
CA GLU A 262 -3.19 -13.19 -23.88
C GLU A 262 -4.57 -13.02 -23.23
N GLN A 263 -5.52 -13.87 -23.62
CA GLN A 263 -6.88 -13.81 -23.08
C GLN A 263 -6.92 -14.31 -21.63
N ILE A 264 -7.54 -13.54 -20.75
CA ILE A 264 -7.68 -13.86 -19.33
C ILE A 264 -9.16 -13.89 -18.90
N TYR A 265 -9.45 -14.69 -17.87
CA TYR A 265 -10.76 -14.65 -17.24
C TYR A 265 -10.99 -13.33 -16.51
N VAL A 266 -12.22 -12.80 -16.59
CA VAL A 266 -12.62 -11.59 -15.85
C VAL A 266 -14.01 -11.78 -15.28
N ALA A 267 -14.14 -11.67 -13.96
CA ALA A 267 -15.43 -11.63 -13.26
C ALA A 267 -16.11 -10.27 -13.50
N ARG A 268 -16.91 -10.16 -14.58
CA ARG A 268 -17.46 -8.86 -15.03
C ARG A 268 -18.73 -8.46 -14.29
N THR A 269 -19.54 -9.44 -13.90
CA THR A 269 -20.81 -9.17 -13.21
C THR A 269 -20.61 -9.12 -11.70
N ASP A 270 -21.47 -8.39 -11.00
CA ASP A 270 -21.47 -8.37 -9.54
C ASP A 270 -21.67 -9.76 -8.95
N ALA A 271 -22.54 -10.58 -9.56
CA ALA A 271 -22.76 -11.96 -9.15
C ALA A 271 -21.49 -12.81 -9.22
N GLN A 272 -20.68 -12.67 -10.30
CA GLN A 272 -19.41 -13.38 -10.43
C GLN A 272 -18.39 -12.91 -9.37
N ARG A 273 -18.28 -11.60 -9.16
CA ARG A 273 -17.36 -11.02 -8.17
C ARG A 273 -17.73 -11.42 -6.74
N MET A 274 -19.03 -11.36 -6.41
CA MET A 274 -19.51 -11.76 -5.10
C MET A 274 -19.35 -13.27 -4.87
N ARG A 275 -19.56 -14.10 -5.88
CA ARG A 275 -19.29 -15.56 -5.78
C ARG A 275 -17.85 -15.83 -5.39
N GLN A 276 -16.87 -15.17 -6.05
CA GLN A 276 -15.46 -15.29 -5.68
C GLN A 276 -15.19 -14.79 -4.26
N HIS A 277 -15.83 -13.70 -3.86
CA HIS A 277 -15.68 -13.17 -2.50
C HIS A 277 -16.20 -14.15 -1.43
N TYR A 278 -17.38 -14.76 -1.67
CA TYR A 278 -17.96 -15.74 -0.76
C TYR A 278 -17.18 -17.06 -0.66
N ILE A 279 -16.39 -17.42 -1.68
CA ILE A 279 -15.48 -18.59 -1.57
C ILE A 279 -14.49 -18.39 -0.40
N LEU A 280 -14.08 -17.16 -0.13
CA LEU A 280 -13.18 -16.85 1.00
C LEU A 280 -13.91 -16.69 2.33
N MET A 281 -15.17 -16.28 2.29
CA MET A 281 -15.96 -15.92 3.47
C MET A 281 -17.26 -16.74 3.58
N PRO A 282 -17.18 -18.08 3.64
CA PRO A 282 -18.38 -18.95 3.63
C PRO A 282 -19.32 -18.73 4.83
N ALA A 283 -18.85 -18.12 5.92
CA ALA A 283 -19.66 -17.87 7.11
C ALA A 283 -20.68 -16.71 6.97
N MET A 284 -20.74 -16.03 5.81
CA MET A 284 -21.76 -15.01 5.56
C MET A 284 -23.06 -15.58 4.94
N GLU A 285 -23.07 -16.88 4.54
CA GLU A 285 -24.25 -17.51 3.96
C GLU A 285 -25.33 -17.90 5.00
N ASP A 286 -24.97 -17.99 6.28
CA ASP A 286 -25.86 -18.46 7.35
C ASP A 286 -26.40 -17.33 8.24
N GLY A 287 -26.76 -16.19 7.70
CA GLY A 287 -27.61 -15.19 8.38
C GLY A 287 -27.08 -14.60 9.72
N ASP A 288 -25.86 -14.90 10.10
CA ASP A 288 -25.24 -14.35 11.30
C ASP A 288 -24.57 -13.00 10.97
N ALA A 289 -25.22 -11.92 11.39
CA ALA A 289 -24.65 -10.60 11.33
C ALA A 289 -23.27 -10.60 12.03
N PRO A 290 -22.26 -9.90 11.51
CA PRO A 290 -20.91 -9.92 12.08
C PRO A 290 -20.96 -9.49 13.54
N ARG A 291 -20.64 -10.40 14.46
CA ARG A 291 -20.45 -10.08 15.86
C ARG A 291 -19.33 -9.04 15.97
N ARG A 292 -19.68 -7.87 16.46
CA ARG A 292 -18.71 -6.79 16.71
C ARG A 292 -17.57 -7.34 17.59
N PRO A 293 -16.29 -7.19 17.21
CA PRO A 293 -15.20 -7.59 18.08
C PRO A 293 -15.23 -6.70 19.34
N GLY A 294 -15.42 -7.31 20.50
CA GLY A 294 -15.27 -6.60 21.76
C GLY A 294 -16.36 -6.79 22.82
N VAL A 295 -17.37 -7.60 22.60
CA VAL A 295 -18.35 -7.91 23.64
C VAL A 295 -18.06 -9.32 24.19
N ARG A 296 -17.39 -9.39 25.35
CA ARG A 296 -17.28 -10.62 26.12
C ARG A 296 -18.69 -11.04 26.58
N PRO A 297 -19.08 -12.33 26.46
CA PRO A 297 -20.29 -12.80 27.10
C PRO A 297 -20.11 -12.67 28.63
N SER A 298 -21.01 -11.97 29.29
CA SER A 298 -21.04 -11.97 30.75
C SER A 298 -21.54 -13.34 31.23
N THR A 299 -20.62 -14.19 31.66
CA THR A 299 -20.95 -15.38 32.41
C THR A 299 -21.29 -14.96 33.85
N ARG A 300 -22.56 -14.75 34.14
CA ARG A 300 -23.06 -14.87 35.50
C ARG A 300 -23.63 -16.27 35.68
N PRO A 301 -23.25 -17.02 36.70
CA PRO A 301 -23.87 -18.29 37.03
C PRO A 301 -25.28 -18.03 37.57
N GLY A 302 -26.29 -18.60 36.91
CA GLY A 302 -27.65 -18.63 37.45
C GLY A 302 -27.74 -19.63 38.60
N THR A 303 -28.12 -19.16 39.75
CA THR A 303 -28.57 -20.00 40.86
C THR A 303 -29.97 -20.54 40.56
N HIS A 304 -30.12 -21.84 40.66
CA HIS A 304 -31.40 -22.58 40.68
C HIS A 304 -32.24 -22.16 41.88
N GLY A 305 -33.55 -21.99 41.69
CA GLY A 305 -34.52 -21.78 42.76
C GLY A 305 -35.96 -21.89 42.25
N ASP A 306 -36.46 -23.06 42.37
CA ASP A 306 -37.81 -23.57 42.61
C ASP A 306 -39.09 -22.88 42.10
N ALA A 307 -39.94 -23.77 41.65
CA ALA A 307 -41.31 -23.70 41.19
C ALA A 307 -42.33 -23.08 42.20
N ARG A 308 -43.32 -22.36 41.65
CA ARG A 308 -44.77 -22.46 42.02
C ARG A 308 -45.65 -21.75 41.00
N LYS A 309 -46.64 -22.44 40.49
CA LYS A 309 -47.86 -21.99 39.79
C LYS A 309 -48.97 -21.71 40.81
N PRO A 310 -50.18 -21.33 40.37
CA PRO A 310 -50.65 -20.05 39.86
C PRO A 310 -51.77 -19.47 40.73
N ASP A 311 -52.14 -18.22 40.61
CA ASP A 311 -53.55 -17.87 40.74
C ASP A 311 -53.88 -16.50 40.09
N GLY A 312 -55.10 -16.42 39.63
CA GLY A 312 -55.66 -15.43 38.76
C GLY A 312 -56.03 -14.12 39.38
N THR A 313 -56.28 -13.18 38.53
CA THR A 313 -57.42 -12.27 38.44
C THR A 313 -57.02 -11.03 37.63
N ARG A 314 -57.73 -10.83 36.55
CA ARG A 314 -57.88 -9.52 35.86
C ARG A 314 -58.59 -8.54 36.80
N PRO A 315 -58.34 -7.21 36.67
CA PRO A 315 -59.36 -6.40 36.02
C PRO A 315 -58.85 -5.38 35.02
N ASP A 316 -59.70 -5.21 34.05
CA ASP A 316 -59.89 -4.22 33.04
C ASP A 316 -59.85 -2.79 33.59
N LYS A 317 -59.12 -1.87 32.88
CA LYS A 317 -59.47 -0.45 32.85
C LYS A 317 -58.84 0.27 31.61
N THR A 318 -59.71 0.61 30.73
CA THR A 318 -59.70 1.67 29.73
C THR A 318 -58.95 2.92 30.18
N GLY A 319 -57.97 3.35 29.40
CA GLY A 319 -57.34 4.66 29.52
C GLY A 319 -56.73 5.11 28.20
N LYS A 320 -57.33 6.14 27.60
CA LYS A 320 -56.94 6.82 26.37
C LYS A 320 -55.52 7.36 26.44
N PRO A 321 -54.73 7.41 25.33
CA PRO A 321 -53.45 8.05 25.29
C PRO A 321 -53.58 9.59 25.24
N GLN A 322 -52.87 10.26 26.12
CA GLN A 322 -52.64 11.70 26.10
C GLN A 322 -51.56 12.05 25.10
N ASP A 323 -51.88 13.04 24.26
CA ASP A 323 -51.00 13.73 23.35
C ASP A 323 -49.78 14.34 24.03
N ARG A 324 -48.60 14.02 23.55
CA ARG A 324 -47.40 14.79 23.84
C ARG A 324 -47.11 15.72 22.65
N PRO A 325 -46.83 16.99 22.90
CA PRO A 325 -46.58 17.95 21.83
C PRO A 325 -45.24 17.72 21.14
N ARG A 326 -45.23 17.86 19.80
CA ARG A 326 -44.04 17.88 18.95
C ARG A 326 -43.21 19.15 19.25
N PRO A 327 -41.88 19.06 19.26
CA PRO A 327 -41.02 20.24 19.30
C PRO A 327 -41.09 21.00 17.98
N SER A 328 -41.24 22.32 18.10
CA SER A 328 -41.31 23.33 17.04
C SER A 328 -40.05 23.33 16.17
N ARG A 329 -40.25 23.40 14.87
CA ARG A 329 -39.21 23.68 13.87
C ARG A 329 -38.66 25.10 14.10
N GLY A 330 -37.34 25.22 14.27
CA GLY A 330 -36.64 26.50 14.22
C GLY A 330 -36.59 27.06 12.80
N PRO A 331 -36.34 28.38 12.65
CA PRO A 331 -36.55 29.09 11.39
C PRO A 331 -35.52 28.71 10.31
N GLN A 332 -36.02 28.55 9.10
CA GLN A 332 -35.26 28.42 7.85
C GLN A 332 -34.47 29.72 7.61
N ALA A 333 -33.15 29.57 7.44
CA ALA A 333 -32.30 30.64 6.94
C ALA A 333 -32.65 30.92 5.47
N GLN A 334 -32.98 32.17 5.19
CA GLN A 334 -33.19 32.72 3.86
C GLN A 334 -31.91 32.61 3.05
N ARG A 335 -32.02 32.09 1.83
CA ARG A 335 -31.00 32.16 0.81
C ARG A 335 -30.98 33.58 0.25
N ASP A 336 -29.88 34.27 0.43
CA ASP A 336 -29.57 35.51 -0.27
C ASP A 336 -29.22 35.21 -1.72
N ASP A 337 -30.10 35.59 -2.62
CA ASP A 337 -29.86 35.73 -4.06
C ASP A 337 -28.93 36.94 -4.26
N ARG A 338 -27.70 36.74 -4.63
CA ARG A 338 -26.86 37.79 -5.22
C ARG A 338 -26.68 37.52 -6.71
N PRO A 339 -26.99 38.52 -7.57
CA PRO A 339 -26.85 38.36 -9.01
C PRO A 339 -25.42 38.41 -9.46
N ALA A 340 -25.11 37.57 -10.46
CA ALA A 340 -23.83 37.50 -11.16
C ALA A 340 -23.54 38.87 -11.82
N ARG A 341 -22.43 39.47 -11.47
CA ARG A 341 -21.80 40.57 -12.24
C ARG A 341 -21.10 39.96 -13.45
N ARG A 342 -21.63 40.33 -14.63
CA ARG A 342 -20.91 40.30 -15.90
C ARG A 342 -19.93 41.45 -15.88
N GLU A 343 -18.66 41.23 -16.05
CA GLU A 343 -17.69 42.20 -16.48
C GLU A 343 -17.45 42.02 -17.97
N ASP A 344 -18.04 42.92 -18.75
CA ASP A 344 -17.63 43.26 -20.11
C ASP A 344 -16.27 43.92 -20.05
N ASN A 345 -15.31 43.40 -20.78
CA ASN A 345 -14.12 44.15 -21.17
C ASN A 345 -13.95 44.04 -22.68
N ASP A 346 -14.57 45.01 -23.34
CA ASP A 346 -14.36 45.43 -24.70
C ASP A 346 -13.23 46.46 -24.73
N ARG A 347 -12.32 46.38 -25.68
CA ARG A 347 -11.40 47.35 -26.31
C ARG A 347 -10.09 46.63 -26.58
N GLY A 348 -9.56 46.62 -27.75
CA GLY A 348 -9.66 47.42 -28.92
C GLY A 348 -8.64 46.93 -29.95
N ALA A 349 -9.01 47.04 -31.19
CA ALA A 349 -8.21 46.76 -32.34
C ALA A 349 -7.05 47.73 -32.55
N ALA A 350 -5.92 47.28 -33.07
CA ALA A 350 -5.13 48.00 -34.07
C ALA A 350 -4.04 47.11 -34.69
N HIS A 351 -4.17 46.85 -35.95
CA HIS A 351 -3.24 47.01 -37.09
C HIS A 351 -1.73 46.69 -36.94
N GLY A 352 -1.26 45.82 -37.83
CA GLY A 352 0.14 45.78 -38.23
C GLY A 352 0.54 44.53 -39.01
N ARG A 353 0.22 44.51 -40.24
CA ARG A 353 0.88 44.08 -41.51
C ARG A 353 2.24 43.36 -41.38
N SER A 354 2.26 42.19 -42.08
CA SER A 354 3.17 41.80 -43.18
C SER A 354 4.66 41.52 -42.84
N GLY A 355 5.05 40.32 -43.27
CA GLY A 355 6.45 39.95 -43.43
C GLY A 355 6.56 38.51 -43.92
N ARG A 356 6.56 38.32 -45.25
CA ARG A 356 6.97 37.10 -45.95
C ARG A 356 8.47 36.94 -45.86
N GLY A 357 8.97 35.73 -45.91
CA GLY A 357 10.36 35.40 -46.14
C GLY A 357 10.59 33.96 -45.75
N GLU A 358 10.38 33.02 -46.63
CA GLU A 358 11.38 32.39 -47.52
C GLU A 358 12.30 31.41 -46.79
N SER A 359 12.08 30.15 -47.09
CA SER A 359 13.04 29.04 -46.96
C SER A 359 14.20 29.22 -47.90
N PRO A 360 15.35 28.66 -47.65
CA PRO A 360 16.09 28.01 -48.74
C PRO A 360 16.37 26.53 -48.46
N GLN A 361 16.24 25.85 -49.59
CA GLN A 361 16.68 24.48 -49.87
C GLN A 361 18.18 24.44 -50.17
N ARG A 362 18.73 23.22 -49.97
CA ARG A 362 19.84 22.55 -50.66
C ARG A 362 21.24 23.12 -50.49
N ASP A 363 22.19 22.24 -50.13
CA ASP A 363 23.02 21.62 -51.18
C ASP A 363 23.71 20.32 -50.66
N LYS A 364 23.80 19.42 -51.63
CA LYS A 364 24.62 18.21 -51.64
C LYS A 364 26.02 18.57 -52.09
N ASP A 365 27.02 17.87 -51.57
CA ASP A 365 28.21 17.36 -52.31
C ASP A 365 29.06 16.55 -51.33
N SER A 366 29.21 15.23 -51.46
CA SER A 366 30.07 14.40 -52.30
C SER A 366 31.57 14.67 -52.16
N ARG A 367 32.26 13.63 -51.73
CA ARG A 367 33.54 13.04 -52.15
C ARG A 367 34.24 12.37 -50.96
N SER A 368 34.39 11.04 -50.94
CA SER A 368 35.35 10.14 -51.64
C SER A 368 36.76 10.22 -51.10
N GLY A 369 37.34 9.05 -50.84
CA GLY A 369 38.75 8.77 -50.63
C GLY A 369 38.92 7.84 -49.43
N SER A 370 38.96 6.55 -49.54
CA SER A 370 39.91 5.57 -50.09
C SER A 370 41.13 5.31 -49.23
N ASP A 371 41.27 4.02 -48.93
CA ASP A 371 42.50 3.25 -48.80
C ASP A 371 43.32 3.44 -47.50
N ASP A 372 43.99 2.52 -46.92
CA ASP A 372 44.45 1.19 -47.32
C ASP A 372 45.08 0.51 -46.09
N ARG A 373 45.01 -0.85 -46.07
CA ARG A 373 46.04 -1.80 -45.69
C ARG A 373 46.65 -1.75 -44.25
N SER A 374 46.67 -2.78 -43.63
CA SER A 374 47.27 -4.09 -43.65
C SER A 374 48.00 -4.35 -42.34
N SER A 375 47.85 -5.44 -41.89
CA SER A 375 48.63 -6.66 -41.73
C SER A 375 49.17 -6.95 -40.38
N ASP A 376 48.92 -8.21 -40.02
CA ASP A 376 49.86 -9.24 -39.48
C ASP A 376 50.41 -9.02 -38.07
N SER A 377 50.48 -9.97 -37.20
CA SER A 377 50.66 -11.40 -37.20
C SER A 377 50.98 -11.88 -35.80
N ASN A 378 50.61 -13.10 -35.48
CA ASN A 378 51.40 -14.09 -34.75
C ASN A 378 51.86 -13.79 -33.32
N GLY A 379 51.67 -14.65 -32.39
CA GLY A 379 51.85 -16.04 -32.30
C GLY A 379 52.02 -16.55 -30.87
N LYS A 380 51.74 -17.83 -30.71
CA LYS A 380 52.29 -18.82 -29.78
C LYS A 380 51.85 -18.77 -28.29
N ARG A 381 50.97 -19.75 -27.90
CA ARG A 381 51.33 -21.09 -27.34
C ARG A 381 52.29 -21.06 -26.15
N GLY A 382 51.82 -21.64 -25.06
CA GLY A 382 52.59 -22.09 -23.92
C GLY A 382 51.68 -22.67 -22.85
N ASP A 383 51.42 -23.81 -22.92
CA ASP A 383 51.38 -25.10 -22.26
C ASP A 383 52.14 -25.11 -20.90
N GLY A 384 51.57 -25.71 -19.86
CA GLY A 384 52.28 -25.94 -18.60
C GLY A 384 51.35 -26.34 -17.44
N ARG A 385 50.86 -27.47 -17.42
CA ARG A 385 50.71 -28.66 -16.56
C ARG A 385 51.20 -28.56 -15.09
N ARG A 386 50.33 -29.18 -14.26
CA ARG A 386 50.59 -29.94 -12.99
C ARG A 386 50.81 -29.08 -11.75
N GLY A 387 50.27 -29.38 -10.62
CA GLY A 387 49.82 -30.59 -9.97
C GLY A 387 49.83 -30.35 -8.46
N GLY A 388 49.06 -31.10 -7.72
CA GLY A 388 49.40 -31.49 -6.34
C GLY A 388 48.58 -30.90 -5.22
N ARG A 389 47.54 -31.55 -4.79
CA ARG A 389 47.30 -32.34 -3.55
C ARG A 389 47.62 -31.68 -2.20
N ARG A 390 46.57 -31.74 -1.37
CA ARG A 390 46.52 -32.02 0.09
C ARG A 390 47.06 -30.96 1.06
N ALA A 391 46.21 -30.45 1.90
CA ALA A 391 45.76 -30.99 3.19
C ALA A 391 44.48 -30.30 3.61
#